data_be5b315e320783c1d2625164ffc94863
#
_entry.id   be5b315e320783c1d2625164ffc94863
#
_cell.length_a   1.000
_cell.length_b   1.000
_cell.length_c   1.000
_cell.angle_alpha   90.00
_cell.angle_beta   90.00
_cell.angle_gamma   90.00
#
_symmetry.space_group_name_H-M   'P 1'
#
loop_
_entity.id
_entity.type
_entity.pdbx_description
1 polymer ?
#
loop_
_entity_poly.entity_id
_entity_poly.type
_entity_poly.pdbx_seq_one_letter_code
_entity_poly.pdbx_strand_id
1 'polypeptide(L)'
;MGGFRFFPPVIRALLIINVAVWLLTDVILEILPFSLAGHPLGGAGGLLTQYLALWPFGEKFYVWQIGTYMFLHGGFTHIFFNMLALWMFGMELENTWGSRKFLIYYCACGLGAGIANLLVASLMGQLAPTVGASGAVFGILIAFGMLFPDRPIYVYFLLPVRAKYFVAIYILIELVYGVAGTSDGVAHFAHLGGAAVGLIFLLIDRSGVTLPSFGKSQHRGRVFSNLGRFGRNADDVQDAKFYDIKTGQQKGPKDITQDDIDAILDKISAG
;
A
#
# COMPACT_ATOMS: atom_id res chain seq x y z
N MET A 1 14.66 -18.28 2.55
CA MET A 1 13.83 -17.16 3.06
C MET A 1 14.60 -15.85 2.82
N GLY A 2 14.07 -14.91 2.02
CA GLY A 2 14.71 -13.61 1.84
C GLY A 2 14.51 -12.79 3.11
N GLY A 3 15.61 -12.23 3.65
CA GLY A 3 15.54 -11.36 4.83
C GLY A 3 14.65 -10.13 4.57
N PHE A 4 14.17 -9.47 5.64
CA PHE A 4 13.40 -8.23 5.57
C PHE A 4 14.19 -7.13 4.85
N ARG A 5 13.53 -6.44 3.91
CA ARG A 5 14.15 -5.39 3.09
C ARG A 5 13.55 -4.03 3.43
N PHE A 6 14.40 -3.06 3.80
CA PHE A 6 13.97 -1.66 4.03
C PHE A 6 13.50 -0.96 2.77
N PHE A 7 14.04 -1.33 1.62
CA PHE A 7 13.63 -0.82 0.30
C PHE A 7 13.35 -2.00 -0.63
N PRO A 8 12.20 -2.66 -0.47
CA PRO A 8 11.82 -3.72 -1.38
C PRO A 8 11.62 -3.16 -2.80
N PRO A 9 11.72 -4.02 -3.85
CA PRO A 9 11.90 -3.56 -5.24
C PRO A 9 10.82 -2.60 -5.74
N VAL A 10 9.54 -2.87 -5.47
CA VAL A 10 8.43 -2.03 -5.97
C VAL A 10 8.37 -0.71 -5.21
N ILE A 11 8.50 -0.74 -3.88
CA ILE A 11 8.58 0.48 -3.07
C ILE A 11 9.70 1.36 -3.55
N ARG A 12 10.90 0.79 -3.74
CA ARG A 12 12.05 1.56 -4.25
C ARG A 12 11.77 2.19 -5.61
N ALA A 13 11.18 1.43 -6.54
CA ALA A 13 10.84 1.93 -7.86
C ALA A 13 9.79 3.05 -7.80
N LEU A 14 8.72 2.86 -7.02
CA LEU A 14 7.68 3.87 -6.86
C LEU A 14 8.21 5.16 -6.24
N LEU A 15 9.06 5.08 -5.21
CA LEU A 15 9.70 6.25 -4.60
C LEU A 15 10.54 7.02 -5.63
N ILE A 16 11.40 6.31 -6.38
CA ILE A 16 12.26 6.92 -7.39
C ILE A 16 11.43 7.58 -8.50
N ILE A 17 10.42 6.88 -9.02
CA ILE A 17 9.58 7.40 -10.10
C ILE A 17 8.83 8.65 -9.65
N ASN A 18 8.18 8.63 -8.49
CA ASN A 18 7.43 9.78 -7.99
C ASN A 18 8.34 11.00 -7.73
N VAL A 19 9.50 10.79 -7.10
CA VAL A 19 10.45 11.87 -6.86
C VAL A 19 11.01 12.42 -8.17
N ALA A 20 11.35 11.55 -9.14
CA ALA A 20 11.85 11.98 -10.45
C ALA A 20 10.81 12.77 -11.24
N VAL A 21 9.54 12.32 -11.24
CA VAL A 21 8.45 13.04 -11.89
C VAL A 21 8.24 14.39 -11.23
N TRP A 22 8.18 14.45 -9.90
CA TRP A 22 8.02 15.71 -9.17
C TRP A 22 9.17 16.68 -9.40
N LEU A 23 10.42 16.22 -9.37
CA LEU A 23 11.57 17.06 -9.70
C LEU A 23 11.48 17.60 -11.12
N LEU A 24 11.02 16.78 -12.06
CA LEU A 24 10.86 17.21 -13.45
C LEU A 24 9.73 18.26 -13.56
N THR A 25 8.54 17.99 -13.02
CA THR A 25 7.35 18.84 -13.21
C THR A 25 7.38 20.11 -12.38
N ASP A 26 7.73 20.02 -11.10
CA ASP A 26 7.58 21.09 -10.12
C ASP A 26 8.88 21.87 -9.83
N VAL A 27 10.04 21.35 -10.29
CA VAL A 27 11.33 22.03 -10.07
C VAL A 27 11.97 22.40 -11.39
N ILE A 28 12.30 21.43 -12.24
CA ILE A 28 13.10 21.68 -13.45
C ILE A 28 12.29 22.46 -14.49
N LEU A 29 11.07 22.01 -14.80
CA LEU A 29 10.25 22.61 -15.84
C LEU A 29 9.59 23.92 -15.42
N GLU A 30 9.43 24.19 -14.11
CA GLU A 30 8.97 25.51 -13.62
C GLU A 30 10.05 26.60 -13.79
N ILE A 31 11.34 26.23 -13.72
CA ILE A 31 12.45 27.17 -13.89
C ILE A 31 12.66 27.51 -15.38
N LEU A 32 12.26 26.62 -16.31
CA LEU A 32 12.43 26.84 -17.75
C LEU A 32 11.29 27.70 -18.30
N PRO A 33 11.57 28.93 -18.78
CA PRO A 33 10.56 29.76 -19.42
C PRO A 33 10.15 29.12 -20.75
N PHE A 34 8.97 28.52 -20.76
CA PHE A 34 8.41 27.92 -21.97
C PHE A 34 7.29 28.81 -22.52
N SER A 35 7.53 29.42 -23.68
CA SER A 35 6.54 30.15 -24.46
C SER A 35 6.20 29.33 -25.70
N LEU A 36 5.01 28.70 -25.74
CA LEU A 36 4.51 28.11 -26.97
C LEU A 36 3.52 29.08 -27.61
N ALA A 37 3.77 29.48 -28.86
CA ALA A 37 2.88 30.32 -29.65
C ALA A 37 2.51 31.69 -29.02
N GLY A 38 3.45 32.32 -28.30
CA GLY A 38 3.25 33.67 -27.76
C GLY A 38 2.35 33.79 -26.54
N HIS A 39 1.85 32.67 -25.99
CA HIS A 39 1.16 32.65 -24.72
C HIS A 39 2.13 32.26 -23.60
N PRO A 40 2.21 33.03 -22.48
CA PRO A 40 2.92 32.58 -21.30
C PRO A 40 2.09 31.42 -20.71
N LEU A 41 2.38 30.21 -21.14
CA LEU A 41 2.00 29.04 -20.37
C LEU A 41 2.87 29.11 -19.11
N GLY A 42 2.28 29.09 -17.94
CA GLY A 42 3.06 28.82 -16.72
C GLY A 42 4.03 27.69 -17.05
N GLY A 43 5.21 27.59 -16.38
CA GLY A 43 6.33 26.77 -16.83
C GLY A 43 5.94 25.44 -17.48
N ALA A 44 6.84 24.80 -18.23
CA ALA A 44 6.51 23.57 -18.98
C ALA A 44 5.92 22.46 -18.06
N GLY A 45 6.12 22.57 -16.75
CA GLY A 45 5.44 21.77 -15.71
C GLY A 45 3.92 21.89 -15.73
N GLY A 46 3.40 23.08 -15.95
CA GLY A 46 1.96 23.32 -16.08
C GLY A 46 1.33 22.58 -17.25
N LEU A 47 2.04 22.46 -18.39
CA LEU A 47 1.58 21.65 -19.53
C LEU A 47 1.51 20.16 -19.19
N LEU A 48 2.54 19.61 -18.55
CA LEU A 48 2.54 18.22 -18.13
C LEU A 48 1.39 17.95 -17.15
N THR A 49 1.16 18.84 -16.20
CA THR A 49 0.03 18.74 -15.27
C THR A 49 -1.30 18.76 -16.01
N GLN A 50 -1.45 19.59 -17.04
CA GLN A 50 -2.68 19.64 -17.84
C GLN A 50 -2.98 18.30 -18.53
N TYR A 51 -1.97 17.59 -19.04
CA TYR A 51 -2.17 16.32 -19.75
C TYR A 51 -2.15 15.08 -18.85
N LEU A 52 -1.49 15.13 -17.70
CA LEU A 52 -1.26 13.95 -16.85
C LEU A 52 -2.08 13.96 -15.56
N ALA A 53 -2.54 15.12 -15.05
CA ALA A 53 -3.43 15.21 -13.90
C ALA A 53 -4.83 14.70 -14.25
N LEU A 54 -5.54 14.16 -13.28
CA LEU A 54 -6.90 13.65 -13.47
C LEU A 54 -7.91 14.79 -13.46
N TRP A 55 -8.32 15.22 -14.63
CA TRP A 55 -9.39 16.21 -14.80
C TRP A 55 -10.77 15.57 -14.70
N PRO A 56 -11.79 16.29 -14.17
CA PRO A 56 -13.18 15.87 -14.27
C PRO A 56 -13.60 15.66 -15.73
N PHE A 57 -14.67 14.89 -15.96
CA PHE A 57 -15.17 14.63 -17.31
C PHE A 57 -15.44 15.94 -18.07
N GLY A 58 -14.88 16.05 -19.29
CA GLY A 58 -14.96 17.21 -20.15
C GLY A 58 -13.81 17.29 -21.14
N GLU A 59 -13.57 18.47 -21.72
CA GLU A 59 -12.59 18.69 -22.79
C GLU A 59 -11.13 18.41 -22.37
N LYS A 60 -10.81 18.48 -21.07
CA LYS A 60 -9.45 18.23 -20.54
C LYS A 60 -9.23 16.81 -20.05
N PHE A 61 -10.28 15.96 -20.04
CA PHE A 61 -10.17 14.58 -19.59
C PHE A 61 -9.59 13.68 -20.69
N TYR A 62 -8.57 12.92 -20.32
CA TYR A 62 -8.01 11.86 -21.12
C TYR A 62 -7.94 10.56 -20.31
N VAL A 63 -8.22 9.41 -20.96
CA VAL A 63 -8.34 8.11 -20.28
C VAL A 63 -7.07 7.70 -19.51
N TRP A 64 -5.89 8.05 -20.00
CA TRP A 64 -4.62 7.73 -19.31
C TRP A 64 -4.46 8.47 -17.97
N GLN A 65 -5.17 9.58 -17.78
CA GLN A 65 -5.12 10.37 -16.54
C GLN A 65 -5.58 9.56 -15.32
N ILE A 66 -6.41 8.51 -15.52
CA ILE A 66 -6.82 7.58 -14.45
C ILE A 66 -5.62 6.89 -13.80
N GLY A 67 -4.50 6.78 -14.50
CA GLY A 67 -3.27 6.19 -13.99
C GLY A 67 -2.14 7.20 -13.77
N THR A 68 -1.97 8.18 -14.65
CA THR A 68 -0.83 9.09 -14.60
C THR A 68 -0.88 10.08 -13.44
N TYR A 69 -2.08 10.46 -12.99
CA TYR A 69 -2.28 11.37 -11.87
C TYR A 69 -1.60 10.92 -10.57
N MET A 70 -1.44 9.59 -10.39
CA MET A 70 -0.82 8.98 -9.23
C MET A 70 0.66 9.35 -9.05
N PHE A 71 1.31 9.85 -10.09
CA PHE A 71 2.73 10.19 -10.10
C PHE A 71 3.00 11.70 -10.03
N LEU A 72 1.96 12.53 -10.13
CA LEU A 72 2.07 13.98 -9.99
C LEU A 72 1.81 14.40 -8.53
N HIS A 73 2.45 15.48 -8.10
CA HIS A 73 2.27 16.00 -6.74
C HIS A 73 2.24 17.54 -6.77
N GLY A 74 1.32 18.13 -5.99
CA GLY A 74 1.11 19.58 -5.91
C GLY A 74 2.04 20.27 -4.89
N GLY A 75 3.33 19.91 -4.86
CA GLY A 75 4.35 20.54 -4.03
C GLY A 75 5.04 19.61 -3.05
N PHE A 76 6.09 20.14 -2.39
CA PHE A 76 7.01 19.37 -1.54
C PHE A 76 6.31 18.64 -0.39
N THR A 77 5.46 19.32 0.36
CA THR A 77 4.76 18.70 1.50
C THR A 77 3.89 17.54 1.06
N HIS A 78 3.22 17.68 -0.09
CA HIS A 78 2.35 16.66 -0.65
C HIS A 78 3.15 15.39 -1.03
N ILE A 79 4.23 15.54 -1.79
CA ILE A 79 5.07 14.38 -2.14
C ILE A 79 5.74 13.78 -0.92
N PHE A 80 6.24 14.59 0.00
CA PHE A 80 6.92 14.12 1.20
C PHE A 80 6.05 13.15 2.02
N PHE A 81 4.80 13.55 2.36
CA PHE A 81 3.92 12.71 3.15
C PHE A 81 3.41 11.48 2.37
N ASN A 82 3.19 11.59 1.06
CA ASN A 82 2.87 10.44 0.23
C ASN A 82 4.00 9.41 0.22
N MET A 83 5.23 9.83 -0.01
CA MET A 83 6.39 8.93 -0.06
C MET A 83 6.73 8.35 1.30
N LEU A 84 6.60 9.14 2.37
CA LEU A 84 6.78 8.65 3.73
C LEU A 84 5.77 7.55 4.07
N ALA A 85 4.49 7.77 3.80
CA ALA A 85 3.44 6.79 4.06
C ALA A 85 3.59 5.54 3.17
N LEU A 86 3.88 5.73 1.88
CA LEU A 86 4.16 4.65 0.94
C LEU A 86 5.34 3.79 1.43
N TRP A 87 6.42 4.40 1.88
CA TRP A 87 7.58 3.68 2.41
C TRP A 87 7.24 2.96 3.72
N MET A 88 6.74 3.67 4.72
CA MET A 88 6.50 3.12 6.07
C MET A 88 5.53 1.93 6.04
N PHE A 89 4.38 2.09 5.40
CA PHE A 89 3.31 1.09 5.40
C PHE A 89 3.46 0.09 4.24
N GLY A 90 3.85 0.57 3.07
CA GLY A 90 3.99 -0.26 1.87
C GLY A 90 5.15 -1.24 1.95
N MET A 91 6.26 -0.85 2.60
CA MET A 91 7.42 -1.72 2.80
C MET A 91 7.04 -3.03 3.52
N GLU A 92 6.26 -2.95 4.59
CA GLU A 92 5.83 -4.15 5.33
C GLU A 92 4.90 -5.03 4.49
N LEU A 93 3.99 -4.41 3.73
CA LEU A 93 3.10 -5.15 2.85
C LEU A 93 3.86 -5.85 1.72
N GLU A 94 4.81 -5.18 1.07
CA GLU A 94 5.61 -5.79 0.01
C GLU A 94 6.48 -6.93 0.54
N ASN A 95 7.10 -6.78 1.73
CA ASN A 95 7.84 -7.86 2.38
C ASN A 95 6.95 -9.06 2.73
N THR A 96 5.68 -8.82 3.08
CA THR A 96 4.72 -9.87 3.46
C THR A 96 4.11 -10.56 2.24
N TRP A 97 3.72 -9.82 1.21
CA TRP A 97 2.98 -10.34 0.05
C TRP A 97 3.85 -10.68 -1.15
N GLY A 98 5.07 -10.15 -1.19
CA GLY A 98 5.93 -10.12 -2.36
C GLY A 98 5.55 -9.00 -3.34
N SER A 99 6.52 -8.61 -4.15
CA SER A 99 6.48 -7.44 -5.04
C SER A 99 5.30 -7.47 -6.02
N ARG A 100 4.99 -8.63 -6.60
CA ARG A 100 3.94 -8.72 -7.61
C ARG A 100 2.54 -8.42 -7.04
N LYS A 101 2.18 -9.05 -5.91
CA LYS A 101 0.87 -8.84 -5.28
C LYS A 101 0.75 -7.42 -4.78
N PHE A 102 1.82 -6.89 -4.18
CA PHE A 102 1.87 -5.50 -3.73
C PHE A 102 1.63 -4.51 -4.88
N LEU A 103 2.32 -4.69 -6.04
CA LEU A 103 2.15 -3.82 -7.19
C LEU A 103 0.72 -3.85 -7.75
N ILE A 104 0.14 -5.06 -7.89
CA ILE A 104 -1.26 -5.20 -8.35
C ILE A 104 -2.21 -4.49 -7.40
N TYR A 105 -2.03 -4.66 -6.09
CA TYR A 105 -2.83 -4.01 -5.07
C TYR A 105 -2.71 -2.48 -5.13
N TYR A 106 -1.49 -1.95 -5.19
CA TYR A 106 -1.21 -0.52 -5.31
C TYR A 106 -1.88 0.09 -6.54
N CYS A 107 -1.68 -0.53 -7.70
CA CYS A 107 -2.30 -0.06 -8.95
C CYS A 107 -3.84 -0.14 -8.90
N ALA A 108 -4.41 -1.24 -8.38
CA ALA A 108 -5.85 -1.38 -8.25
C ALA A 108 -6.45 -0.28 -7.36
N CYS A 109 -5.84 -0.01 -6.20
CA CYS A 109 -6.28 1.05 -5.29
C CYS A 109 -6.18 2.44 -5.95
N GLY A 110 -5.06 2.73 -6.64
CA GLY A 110 -4.89 4.02 -7.29
C GLY A 110 -5.84 4.24 -8.46
N LEU A 111 -5.99 3.26 -9.35
CA LEU A 111 -6.95 3.34 -10.46
C LEU A 111 -8.39 3.47 -9.94
N GLY A 112 -8.74 2.68 -8.93
CA GLY A 112 -10.06 2.75 -8.30
C GLY A 112 -10.33 4.09 -7.61
N ALA A 113 -9.32 4.66 -6.97
CA ALA A 113 -9.38 6.00 -6.40
C ALA A 113 -9.67 7.07 -7.48
N GLY A 114 -8.95 7.00 -8.61
CA GLY A 114 -9.18 7.89 -9.74
C GLY A 114 -10.58 7.78 -10.30
N ILE A 115 -11.09 6.57 -10.50
CA ILE A 115 -12.46 6.33 -10.99
C ILE A 115 -13.50 6.87 -10.00
N ALA A 116 -13.35 6.58 -8.70
CA ALA A 116 -14.25 7.08 -7.67
C ALA A 116 -14.28 8.61 -7.62
N ASN A 117 -13.11 9.23 -7.71
CA ASN A 117 -13.00 10.69 -7.75
C ASN A 117 -13.65 11.29 -8.98
N LEU A 118 -13.46 10.71 -10.18
CA LEU A 118 -14.09 11.18 -11.40
C LEU A 118 -15.63 11.18 -11.30
N LEU A 119 -16.19 10.10 -10.76
CA LEU A 119 -17.64 9.99 -10.61
C LEU A 119 -18.17 11.05 -9.65
N VAL A 120 -17.52 11.22 -8.49
CA VAL A 120 -17.98 12.18 -7.48
C VAL A 120 -17.71 13.62 -7.92
N ALA A 121 -16.52 13.94 -8.44
CA ALA A 121 -16.16 15.26 -8.92
C ALA A 121 -17.13 15.75 -9.99
N SER A 122 -17.53 14.87 -10.92
CA SER A 122 -18.49 15.21 -11.96
C SER A 122 -19.89 15.49 -11.40
N LEU A 123 -20.33 14.73 -10.38
CA LEU A 123 -21.62 14.94 -9.71
C LEU A 123 -21.65 16.22 -8.86
N MET A 124 -20.51 16.59 -8.28
CA MET A 124 -20.39 17.77 -7.41
C MET A 124 -20.00 19.05 -8.18
N GLY A 125 -19.82 18.98 -9.50
CA GLY A 125 -19.42 20.12 -10.33
C GLY A 125 -18.01 20.64 -10.02
N GLN A 126 -17.11 19.78 -9.53
CA GLN A 126 -15.71 20.15 -9.30
C GLN A 126 -15.00 20.35 -10.63
N LEU A 127 -14.20 21.43 -10.72
CA LEU A 127 -13.48 21.78 -11.95
C LEU A 127 -11.95 21.61 -11.81
N ALA A 128 -11.44 21.42 -10.60
CA ALA A 128 -10.02 21.28 -10.32
C ALA A 128 -9.53 19.85 -10.63
N PRO A 129 -8.32 19.70 -11.19
CA PRO A 129 -7.73 18.39 -11.41
C PRO A 129 -7.23 17.78 -10.10
N THR A 130 -7.16 16.44 -10.06
CA THR A 130 -6.61 15.68 -8.94
C THR A 130 -5.24 15.15 -9.31
N VAL A 131 -4.32 15.19 -8.34
CA VAL A 131 -2.95 14.67 -8.42
C VAL A 131 -2.58 13.95 -7.12
N GLY A 132 -1.70 12.97 -7.18
CA GLY A 132 -1.08 12.33 -6.03
C GLY A 132 -1.26 10.81 -5.95
N ALA A 133 -0.29 10.18 -5.30
CA ALA A 133 -0.33 8.75 -4.98
C ALA A 133 -1.28 8.41 -3.82
N SER A 134 -1.86 9.42 -3.16
CA SER A 134 -2.59 9.29 -1.90
C SER A 134 -3.76 8.31 -1.96
N GLY A 135 -4.50 8.24 -3.06
CA GLY A 135 -5.56 7.24 -3.22
C GLY A 135 -5.06 5.81 -3.06
N ALA A 136 -3.93 5.46 -3.68
CA ALA A 136 -3.28 4.17 -3.50
C ALA A 136 -2.72 4.00 -2.09
N VAL A 137 -2.18 5.06 -1.48
CA VAL A 137 -1.68 5.06 -0.10
C VAL A 137 -2.81 4.78 0.90
N PHE A 138 -4.01 5.32 0.69
CA PHE A 138 -5.18 4.97 1.53
C PHE A 138 -5.55 3.49 1.42
N GLY A 139 -5.46 2.89 0.23
CA GLY A 139 -5.55 1.44 0.08
C GLY A 139 -4.49 0.70 0.91
N ILE A 140 -3.22 1.15 0.85
CA ILE A 140 -2.12 0.60 1.66
C ILE A 140 -2.43 0.71 3.15
N LEU A 141 -2.96 1.84 3.64
CA LEU A 141 -3.34 2.02 5.03
C LEU A 141 -4.42 1.02 5.47
N ILE A 142 -5.44 0.78 4.65
CA ILE A 142 -6.45 -0.25 4.91
C ILE A 142 -5.79 -1.63 5.07
N ALA A 143 -4.92 -2.01 4.14
CA ALA A 143 -4.23 -3.29 4.21
C ALA A 143 -3.36 -3.41 5.46
N PHE A 144 -2.62 -2.36 5.79
CA PHE A 144 -1.77 -2.32 6.98
C PHE A 144 -2.60 -2.46 8.27
N GLY A 145 -3.69 -1.69 8.40
CA GLY A 145 -4.59 -1.75 9.55
C GLY A 145 -5.26 -3.11 9.73
N MET A 146 -5.54 -3.82 8.63
CA MET A 146 -6.17 -5.14 8.66
C MET A 146 -5.17 -6.30 8.90
N LEU A 147 -3.93 -6.19 8.41
CA LEU A 147 -2.91 -7.23 8.59
C LEU A 147 -2.12 -7.07 9.89
N PHE A 148 -1.91 -5.83 10.32
CA PHE A 148 -1.11 -5.49 11.49
C PHE A 148 -1.90 -4.62 12.49
N PRO A 149 -3.11 -5.04 12.94
CA PRO A 149 -4.06 -4.18 13.66
C PRO A 149 -3.53 -3.60 14.97
N ASP A 150 -2.65 -4.31 15.64
CA ASP A 150 -2.11 -3.91 16.94
C ASP A 150 -0.70 -3.31 16.84
N ARG A 151 -0.15 -3.15 15.62
CA ARG A 151 1.15 -2.49 15.42
C ARG A 151 1.07 -1.02 15.85
N PRO A 152 1.99 -0.53 16.71
CA PRO A 152 2.00 0.87 17.11
C PRO A 152 2.50 1.75 15.95
N ILE A 153 1.74 2.81 15.67
CA ILE A 153 2.11 3.91 14.78
C ILE A 153 2.38 5.12 15.69
N TYR A 154 3.57 5.69 15.62
CA TYR A 154 3.95 6.82 16.45
C TYR A 154 3.54 8.13 15.77
N VAL A 155 2.38 8.66 16.15
CA VAL A 155 1.87 9.95 15.67
C VAL A 155 2.76 11.06 16.25
N TYR A 156 3.28 11.92 15.36
CA TYR A 156 4.27 12.96 15.70
C TYR A 156 5.49 12.42 16.47
N PHE A 157 5.87 11.15 16.27
CA PHE A 157 6.96 10.44 16.94
C PHE A 157 6.81 10.29 18.48
N LEU A 158 5.66 10.66 19.03
CA LEU A 158 5.41 10.72 20.47
C LEU A 158 4.30 9.77 20.92
N LEU A 159 3.15 9.77 20.23
CA LEU A 159 1.97 9.06 20.67
C LEU A 159 1.82 7.71 19.93
N PRO A 160 2.00 6.56 20.60
CA PRO A 160 1.78 5.27 20.02
C PRO A 160 0.26 4.98 19.88
N VAL A 161 -0.24 4.93 18.64
CA VAL A 161 -1.62 4.58 18.32
C VAL A 161 -1.62 3.25 17.59
N ARG A 162 -2.48 2.30 17.97
CA ARG A 162 -2.60 1.03 17.24
C ARG A 162 -3.11 1.27 15.82
N ALA A 163 -2.54 0.57 14.84
CA ALA A 163 -2.82 0.76 13.43
C ALA A 163 -4.32 0.73 13.09
N LYS A 164 -5.08 -0.20 13.67
CA LYS A 164 -6.54 -0.28 13.48
C LYS A 164 -7.27 1.01 13.84
N TYR A 165 -6.90 1.66 14.94
CA TYR A 165 -7.53 2.92 15.35
C TYR A 165 -7.05 4.10 14.52
N PHE A 166 -5.75 4.14 14.22
CA PHE A 166 -5.19 5.16 13.35
C PHE A 166 -5.90 5.19 11.99
N VAL A 167 -5.99 4.03 11.33
CA VAL A 167 -6.63 3.90 10.01
C VAL A 167 -8.12 4.24 10.09
N ALA A 168 -8.85 3.73 11.10
CA ALA A 168 -10.27 4.00 11.25
C ALA A 168 -10.56 5.50 11.45
N ILE A 169 -9.77 6.18 12.29
CA ILE A 169 -9.91 7.64 12.51
C ILE A 169 -9.59 8.40 11.23
N TYR A 170 -8.53 8.01 10.50
CA TYR A 170 -8.14 8.68 9.26
C TYR A 170 -9.22 8.57 8.18
N ILE A 171 -9.82 7.37 8.00
CA ILE A 171 -10.95 7.16 7.10
C ILE A 171 -12.18 7.99 7.53
N LEU A 172 -12.46 8.05 8.83
CA LEU A 172 -13.58 8.85 9.35
C LEU A 172 -13.38 10.36 9.05
N ILE A 173 -12.16 10.87 9.22
CA ILE A 173 -11.81 12.25 8.89
C ILE A 173 -12.05 12.52 7.40
N GLU A 174 -11.58 11.66 6.51
CA GLU A 174 -11.79 11.79 5.07
C GLU A 174 -13.28 11.78 4.69
N LEU A 175 -14.06 10.93 5.35
CA LEU A 175 -15.51 10.87 5.12
C LEU A 175 -16.19 12.17 5.56
N VAL A 176 -15.86 12.68 6.74
CA VAL A 176 -16.44 13.92 7.29
C VAL A 176 -16.10 15.10 6.39
N TYR A 177 -14.84 15.27 6.00
CA TYR A 177 -14.42 16.37 5.14
C TYR A 177 -14.96 16.25 3.70
N GLY A 178 -15.00 15.02 3.16
CA GLY A 178 -15.60 14.78 1.84
C GLY A 178 -17.08 15.15 1.79
N VAL A 179 -17.87 14.76 2.81
CA VAL A 179 -19.30 15.07 2.91
C VAL A 179 -19.54 16.55 3.23
N ALA A 180 -18.69 17.16 4.06
CA ALA A 180 -18.78 18.59 4.40
C ALA A 180 -18.45 19.49 3.19
N GLY A 181 -17.83 18.98 2.14
CA GLY A 181 -17.48 19.74 0.93
C GLY A 181 -16.41 20.80 1.22
N THR A 182 -15.39 20.46 2.01
CA THR A 182 -14.30 21.39 2.34
C THR A 182 -13.52 21.81 1.10
N SER A 183 -13.18 23.09 1.02
CA SER A 183 -12.40 23.67 -0.08
C SER A 183 -10.90 23.67 0.25
N ASP A 184 -10.40 22.63 0.91
CA ASP A 184 -9.00 22.50 1.34
C ASP A 184 -8.05 22.01 0.24
N GLY A 185 -8.57 21.74 -0.96
CA GLY A 185 -7.80 21.21 -2.10
C GLY A 185 -7.48 19.72 -2.02
N VAL A 186 -8.06 19.00 -1.06
CA VAL A 186 -7.87 17.56 -0.88
C VAL A 186 -8.96 16.76 -1.60
N ALA A 187 -8.55 15.75 -2.35
CA ALA A 187 -9.47 14.86 -3.07
C ALA A 187 -9.98 13.73 -2.14
N HIS A 188 -10.78 14.06 -1.13
CA HIS A 188 -11.28 13.13 -0.12
C HIS A 188 -11.94 11.88 -0.72
N PHE A 189 -12.69 12.03 -1.80
CA PHE A 189 -13.33 10.89 -2.46
C PHE A 189 -12.35 9.99 -3.24
N ALA A 190 -11.21 10.53 -3.68
CA ALA A 190 -10.13 9.67 -4.18
C ALA A 190 -9.54 8.81 -3.05
N HIS A 191 -9.32 9.38 -1.88
CA HIS A 191 -8.84 8.66 -0.70
C HIS A 191 -9.81 7.54 -0.28
N LEU A 192 -11.08 7.88 -0.13
CA LEU A 192 -12.13 6.90 0.21
C LEU A 192 -12.30 5.83 -0.88
N GLY A 193 -12.21 6.19 -2.16
CA GLY A 193 -12.25 5.26 -3.28
C GLY A 193 -11.11 4.25 -3.24
N GLY A 194 -9.88 4.73 -2.99
CA GLY A 194 -8.72 3.86 -2.85
C GLY A 194 -8.82 2.93 -1.64
N ALA A 195 -9.31 3.45 -0.51
CA ALA A 195 -9.58 2.65 0.68
C ALA A 195 -10.64 1.57 0.43
N ALA A 196 -11.74 1.92 -0.24
CA ALA A 196 -12.82 0.98 -0.56
C ALA A 196 -12.35 -0.14 -1.51
N VAL A 197 -11.63 0.20 -2.58
CA VAL A 197 -11.07 -0.80 -3.50
C VAL A 197 -10.05 -1.68 -2.79
N GLY A 198 -9.21 -1.11 -1.92
CA GLY A 198 -8.28 -1.86 -1.09
C GLY A 198 -8.98 -2.86 -0.17
N LEU A 199 -10.05 -2.44 0.48
CA LEU A 199 -10.89 -3.32 1.32
C LEU A 199 -11.52 -4.45 0.50
N ILE A 200 -12.14 -4.13 -0.64
CA ILE A 200 -12.77 -5.13 -1.52
C ILE A 200 -11.73 -6.15 -1.99
N PHE A 201 -10.54 -5.69 -2.42
CA PHE A 201 -9.46 -6.56 -2.83
C PHE A 201 -9.09 -7.57 -1.72
N LEU A 202 -8.96 -7.11 -0.47
CA LEU A 202 -8.61 -7.96 0.66
C LEU A 202 -9.72 -8.96 1.02
N LEU A 203 -10.97 -8.56 0.90
CA LEU A 203 -12.12 -9.44 1.15
C LEU A 203 -12.17 -10.55 0.09
N ILE A 204 -11.95 -10.23 -1.19
CA ILE A 204 -11.86 -11.21 -2.28
C ILE A 204 -10.69 -12.16 -2.06
N ASP A 205 -9.52 -11.64 -1.71
CA ASP A 205 -8.31 -12.44 -1.45
C ASP A 205 -8.53 -13.44 -0.29
N ARG A 206 -9.24 -13.03 0.77
CA ARG A 206 -9.60 -13.89 1.91
C ARG A 206 -10.64 -14.95 1.54
N SER A 207 -11.55 -14.67 0.63
CA SER A 207 -12.61 -15.60 0.22
C SER A 207 -12.11 -16.80 -0.58
N GLY A 208 -10.81 -16.83 -0.94
CA GLY A 208 -10.22 -17.90 -1.75
C GLY A 208 -10.59 -17.86 -3.23
N VAL A 209 -11.26 -16.79 -3.68
CA VAL A 209 -11.48 -16.53 -5.11
C VAL A 209 -10.11 -16.26 -5.72
N THR A 210 -9.66 -17.16 -6.58
CA THR A 210 -8.37 -17.02 -7.28
C THR A 210 -8.48 -15.90 -8.31
N LEU A 211 -7.83 -14.77 -8.02
CA LEU A 211 -7.61 -13.73 -9.03
C LEU A 211 -6.83 -14.33 -10.21
N PRO A 212 -7.13 -13.94 -11.47
CA PRO A 212 -6.45 -14.50 -12.64
C PRO A 212 -4.93 -14.44 -12.49
N SER A 213 -4.29 -15.59 -12.50
CA SER A 213 -2.83 -15.70 -12.39
C SER A 213 -2.19 -15.36 -13.73
N PHE A 214 -1.82 -14.11 -13.95
CA PHE A 214 -0.98 -13.72 -15.07
C PHE A 214 0.49 -14.11 -14.78
N GLY A 215 0.90 -15.28 -15.26
CA GLY A 215 2.29 -15.75 -15.22
C GLY A 215 2.60 -16.76 -14.11
N LYS A 216 3.12 -17.91 -14.51
CA LYS A 216 3.61 -18.99 -13.65
C LYS A 216 4.75 -18.50 -12.77
N SER A 217 4.49 -18.24 -11.48
CA SER A 217 5.51 -18.26 -10.44
C SER A 217 5.18 -19.44 -9.52
N GLN A 218 6.01 -20.48 -9.58
CA GLN A 218 6.01 -21.58 -8.62
C GLN A 218 6.53 -21.07 -7.26
N HIS A 219 5.69 -20.36 -6.52
CA HIS A 219 5.81 -20.28 -5.06
C HIS A 219 4.40 -20.17 -4.49
N ARG A 220 3.77 -21.33 -4.33
CA ARG A 220 2.56 -21.46 -3.51
C ARG A 220 2.93 -21.23 -2.04
N GLY A 221 3.02 -19.97 -1.63
CA GLY A 221 2.99 -19.60 -0.22
C GLY A 221 1.53 -19.51 0.23
N ARG A 222 1.00 -20.58 0.77
CA ARG A 222 -0.21 -20.58 1.58
C ARG A 222 0.05 -19.78 2.86
N VAL A 223 -0.04 -18.46 2.80
CA VAL A 223 0.17 -17.61 3.99
C VAL A 223 -1.10 -17.45 4.83
N PHE A 224 -2.28 -17.71 4.27
CA PHE A 224 -3.55 -17.47 4.96
C PHE A 224 -4.36 -18.72 5.33
N SER A 225 -3.94 -19.95 4.95
CA SER A 225 -4.66 -21.15 5.37
C SER A 225 -4.41 -21.53 6.84
N ASN A 226 -3.42 -20.92 7.52
CA ASN A 226 -3.03 -21.31 8.88
C ASN A 226 -3.55 -20.42 10.02
N LEU A 227 -4.24 -19.31 9.74
CA LEU A 227 -4.81 -18.47 10.83
C LEU A 227 -6.17 -18.94 11.34
N GLY A 228 -6.79 -19.93 10.70
CA GLY A 228 -8.09 -20.48 11.07
C GLY A 228 -8.08 -21.92 11.57
N ARG A 229 -6.93 -22.57 11.68
CA ARG A 229 -6.79 -23.97 12.09
C ARG A 229 -5.77 -24.18 13.22
N PHE A 230 -5.87 -23.45 14.29
CA PHE A 230 -5.42 -23.94 15.60
C PHE A 230 -6.56 -24.80 16.17
N GLY A 231 -6.62 -26.03 15.70
CA GLY A 231 -7.56 -27.00 16.21
C GLY A 231 -7.79 -28.11 15.19
N ARG A 232 -7.17 -29.28 15.46
CA ARG A 232 -7.36 -30.57 14.82
C ARG A 232 -6.65 -30.79 13.49
N ASN A 233 -5.45 -31.37 13.58
CA ASN A 233 -5.14 -32.69 13.01
C ASN A 233 -3.77 -33.12 13.55
N ALA A 234 -3.74 -34.26 14.26
CA ALA A 234 -2.52 -34.89 14.77
C ALA A 234 -1.62 -35.47 13.65
N ASP A 235 -2.08 -35.41 12.39
CA ASP A 235 -1.39 -35.99 11.26
C ASP A 235 -0.31 -35.07 10.62
N ASP A 236 -0.37 -33.75 10.87
CA ASP A 236 0.62 -32.81 10.33
C ASP A 236 1.97 -32.81 11.08
N VAL A 237 2.05 -33.56 12.17
CA VAL A 237 3.27 -33.70 12.98
C VAL A 237 4.18 -34.80 12.44
N GLN A 238 3.70 -35.67 11.55
CA GLN A 238 4.47 -36.83 11.06
C GLN A 238 5.66 -36.47 10.15
N ASP A 239 5.66 -35.28 9.54
CA ASP A 239 6.73 -34.85 8.63
C ASP A 239 7.77 -33.92 9.25
N ALA A 240 7.65 -33.60 10.54
CA ALA A 240 8.65 -32.80 11.24
C ALA A 240 9.92 -33.62 11.52
N LYS A 241 11.05 -33.18 10.99
CA LYS A 241 12.35 -33.80 11.25
C LYS A 241 13.00 -33.15 12.47
N PHE A 242 13.13 -33.91 13.53
CA PHE A 242 13.80 -33.48 14.76
C PHE A 242 15.22 -34.05 14.80
N TYR A 243 16.17 -33.26 15.24
CA TYR A 243 17.56 -33.69 15.41
C TYR A 243 17.99 -33.47 16.86
N ASP A 244 18.66 -34.47 17.46
CA ASP A 244 19.29 -34.34 18.76
C ASP A 244 20.46 -33.36 18.64
N ILE A 245 20.42 -32.28 19.43
CA ILE A 245 21.40 -31.18 19.37
C ILE A 245 22.81 -31.66 19.83
N LYS A 246 22.89 -32.71 20.66
CA LYS A 246 24.17 -33.24 21.19
C LYS A 246 24.78 -34.27 20.26
N THR A 247 23.98 -35.12 19.63
CA THR A 247 24.47 -36.25 18.84
C THR A 247 24.30 -36.06 17.34
N GLY A 248 23.51 -35.07 16.89
CA GLY A 248 23.21 -34.84 15.48
C GLY A 248 22.30 -35.90 14.83
N GLN A 249 21.82 -36.87 15.62
CA GLN A 249 20.98 -37.95 15.10
C GLN A 249 19.53 -37.48 14.92
N GLN A 250 18.89 -37.95 13.84
CA GLN A 250 17.50 -37.68 13.56
C GLN A 250 16.60 -38.49 14.50
N LYS A 251 15.75 -37.81 15.28
CA LYS A 251 14.73 -38.43 16.12
C LYS A 251 13.34 -38.32 15.43
N GLY A 252 12.56 -39.40 15.52
CA GLY A 252 11.14 -39.38 15.11
C GLY A 252 10.29 -38.67 16.16
N PRO A 253 9.05 -38.22 15.80
CA PRO A 253 8.13 -37.59 16.75
C PRO A 253 7.77 -38.44 17.97
N LYS A 254 7.90 -39.78 17.84
CA LYS A 254 7.63 -40.74 18.94
C LYS A 254 8.82 -40.95 19.89
N ASP A 255 10.01 -40.45 19.53
CA ASP A 255 11.23 -40.60 20.30
C ASP A 255 11.56 -39.37 21.15
N ILE A 256 10.68 -38.37 21.16
CA ILE A 256 10.81 -37.18 21.98
C ILE A 256 10.20 -37.48 23.34
N THR A 257 11.04 -37.43 24.36
CA THR A 257 10.64 -37.64 25.75
C THR A 257 10.22 -36.33 26.41
N GLN A 258 9.49 -36.41 27.54
CA GLN A 258 9.15 -35.23 28.34
C GLN A 258 10.39 -34.49 28.80
N ASP A 259 11.46 -35.23 29.12
CA ASP A 259 12.75 -34.66 29.53
C ASP A 259 13.43 -33.83 28.43
N ASP A 260 13.25 -34.22 27.16
CA ASP A 260 13.71 -33.42 25.99
C ASP A 260 12.97 -32.09 25.89
N ILE A 261 11.65 -32.08 26.17
CA ILE A 261 10.82 -30.89 26.17
C ILE A 261 11.18 -29.96 27.31
N ASP A 262 11.35 -30.49 28.52
CA ASP A 262 11.70 -29.73 29.73
C ASP A 262 13.09 -29.10 29.59
N ALA A 263 14.07 -29.82 29.02
CA ALA A 263 15.40 -29.28 28.72
C ALA A 263 15.40 -28.12 27.70
N ILE A 264 14.44 -28.10 26.78
CA ILE A 264 14.27 -26.99 25.83
C ILE A 264 13.62 -25.80 26.54
N LEU A 265 12.61 -26.03 27.37
CA LEU A 265 11.91 -24.99 28.13
C LEU A 265 12.83 -24.29 29.12
N ASP A 266 13.68 -25.06 29.82
CA ASP A 266 14.71 -24.53 30.75
C ASP A 266 15.71 -23.62 30.03
N LYS A 267 16.14 -23.97 28.81
CA LYS A 267 17.04 -23.13 28.02
C LYS A 267 16.37 -21.83 27.52
N ILE A 268 15.09 -21.86 27.21
CA ILE A 268 14.34 -20.66 26.81
C ILE A 268 14.12 -19.74 28.00
N SER A 269 13.93 -20.29 29.20
CA SER A 269 13.72 -19.52 30.43
C SER A 269 15.02 -18.92 31.01
N ALA A 270 16.15 -19.45 30.65
CA ALA A 270 17.47 -19.02 31.14
C ALA A 270 18.21 -18.01 30.23
N GLY A 271 17.65 -17.71 29.02
CA GLY A 271 18.24 -16.78 28.07
C GLY A 271 17.39 -15.57 27.82
#